data_5ba2063a5f1ea266cf221b1b85c9d51a
#
_entry.id   5ba2063a5f1ea266cf221b1b85c9d51a
#
_cell.length_a   1.000
_cell.length_b   1.000
_cell.length_c   1.000
_cell.angle_alpha   90.00
_cell.angle_beta   90.00
_cell.angle_gamma   90.00
#
_symmetry.space_group_name_H-M   'P 1'
#
loop_
_entity.id
_entity.type
_entity.pdbx_description
1 polymer ?
#
loop_
_entity_poly.entity_id
_entity_poly.type
_entity_poly.pdbx_seq_one_letter_code
_entity_poly.pdbx_strand_id
1 'polypeptide(L)'
;MNENTPMDEVRLAELLRGLPPAPEAWLQAAQERPAIARAADQVLELAEADAEFRRTLIADLEEALRTAGHEPDPRLVETLRRRLPGG
;
A
#
# COMPACT_ATOMS: atom_id res chain seq x y z
N MET A 1 -41.82 -11.66 -12.73
CA MET A 1 -41.81 -12.52 -11.61
C MET A 1 -40.76 -12.23 -10.62
N ASN A 2 -41.16 -12.02 -9.46
CA ASN A 2 -40.26 -11.68 -8.41
C ASN A 2 -39.66 -12.87 -7.72
N GLU A 3 -40.05 -14.04 -8.06
CA GLU A 3 -39.48 -15.21 -7.46
C GLU A 3 -38.00 -15.35 -7.79
N ASN A 4 -37.61 -14.85 -8.94
CA ASN A 4 -36.19 -14.91 -9.31
C ASN A 4 -35.32 -14.07 -8.42
N THR A 5 -35.84 -12.94 -7.96
CA THR A 5 -35.05 -12.02 -7.13
C THR A 5 -34.65 -12.66 -5.80
N PRO A 6 -35.58 -13.29 -5.02
CA PRO A 6 -35.13 -13.95 -3.81
C PRO A 6 -34.20 -15.12 -4.08
N MET A 7 -34.41 -15.83 -5.17
CA MET A 7 -33.53 -16.93 -5.53
C MET A 7 -32.14 -16.44 -5.89
N ASP A 8 -32.07 -15.34 -6.59
CA ASP A 8 -30.79 -14.75 -6.94
C ASP A 8 -30.02 -14.30 -5.71
N GLU A 9 -30.70 -13.73 -4.73
CA GLU A 9 -30.08 -13.33 -3.48
C GLU A 9 -29.56 -14.54 -2.71
N VAL A 10 -30.33 -15.61 -2.64
CA VAL A 10 -29.90 -16.84 -1.97
C VAL A 10 -28.69 -17.43 -2.69
N ARG A 11 -28.78 -17.48 -4.01
CA ARG A 11 -27.70 -18.01 -4.82
C ARG A 11 -26.42 -17.20 -4.66
N LEU A 12 -26.56 -15.90 -4.64
CA LEU A 12 -25.41 -15.01 -4.43
C LEU A 12 -24.79 -15.24 -3.06
N ALA A 13 -25.62 -15.38 -2.03
CA ALA A 13 -25.13 -15.66 -0.69
C ALA A 13 -24.41 -17.01 -0.62
N GLU A 14 -24.91 -18.01 -1.32
CA GLU A 14 -24.27 -19.31 -1.38
C GLU A 14 -22.93 -19.24 -2.10
N LEU A 15 -22.86 -18.50 -3.19
CA LEU A 15 -21.62 -18.30 -3.92
C LEU A 15 -20.59 -17.61 -3.05
N LEU A 16 -21.00 -16.60 -2.31
CA LEU A 16 -20.09 -15.88 -1.41
C LEU A 16 -19.60 -16.78 -0.28
N ARG A 17 -20.45 -17.68 0.21
CA ARG A 17 -20.03 -18.62 1.24
C ARG A 17 -19.06 -19.66 0.69
N GLY A 18 -19.19 -20.00 -0.57
CA GLY A 18 -18.33 -20.98 -1.21
C GLY A 18 -16.98 -20.41 -1.60
N LEU A 19 -16.80 -19.10 -1.53
CA LEU A 19 -15.53 -18.48 -1.85
C LEU A 19 -14.53 -18.70 -0.71
N PRO A 20 -13.24 -18.77 -1.03
CA PRO A 20 -12.21 -18.90 0.00
C PRO A 20 -12.29 -17.71 0.97
N PRO A 21 -12.03 -17.95 2.26
CA PRO A 21 -12.10 -16.88 3.25
C PRO A 21 -10.87 -15.99 3.20
N ALA A 22 -10.67 -15.32 2.09
CA ALA A 22 -9.53 -14.44 1.95
C ALA A 22 -9.88 -13.00 1.56
N PRO A 23 -11.14 -12.54 1.70
CA PRO A 23 -11.42 -11.15 1.35
C PRO A 23 -10.65 -10.15 2.19
N GLU A 24 -10.41 -10.46 3.46
CA GLU A 24 -9.67 -9.57 4.33
C GLU A 24 -8.23 -9.38 3.87
N ALA A 25 -7.58 -10.48 3.49
CA ALA A 25 -6.22 -10.40 2.99
C ALA A 25 -6.15 -9.57 1.70
N TRP A 26 -7.12 -9.73 0.84
CA TRP A 26 -7.21 -8.96 -0.40
C TRP A 26 -7.47 -7.49 -0.14
N LEU A 27 -8.37 -7.18 0.80
CA LEU A 27 -8.66 -5.81 1.17
C LEU A 27 -7.46 -5.14 1.79
N GLN A 28 -6.75 -5.85 2.66
CA GLN A 28 -5.53 -5.33 3.25
C GLN A 28 -4.47 -5.05 2.19
N ALA A 29 -4.28 -5.98 1.26
CA ALA A 29 -3.33 -5.78 0.18
C ALA A 29 -3.72 -4.59 -0.70
N ALA A 30 -5.00 -4.46 -1.01
CA ALA A 30 -5.49 -3.35 -1.82
C ALA A 30 -5.36 -2.01 -1.09
N GLN A 31 -5.51 -2.00 0.23
CA GLN A 31 -5.36 -0.79 1.04
C GLN A 31 -3.89 -0.43 1.25
N GLU A 32 -3.03 -1.43 1.38
CA GLU A 32 -1.60 -1.20 1.58
C GLU A 32 -0.94 -0.53 0.39
N ARG A 33 -1.33 -0.90 -0.83
CA ARG A 33 -0.75 -0.31 -2.04
C ARG A 33 -0.96 1.20 -2.11
N PRO A 34 -2.17 1.73 -1.93
CA PRO A 34 -2.35 3.18 -1.92
C PRO A 34 -1.62 3.86 -0.75
N ALA A 35 -1.57 3.22 0.42
CA ALA A 35 -0.88 3.77 1.56
C ALA A 35 0.64 3.84 1.32
N ILE A 36 1.21 2.80 0.73
CA ILE A 36 2.62 2.77 0.38
C ILE A 36 2.94 3.83 -0.67
N ALA A 37 2.09 3.97 -1.69
CA ALA A 37 2.29 4.97 -2.72
C ALA A 37 2.24 6.38 -2.14
N ARG A 38 1.31 6.66 -1.25
CA ARG A 38 1.21 7.96 -0.59
C ARG A 38 2.41 8.24 0.29
N ALA A 39 2.84 7.25 1.05
CA ALA A 39 4.02 7.39 1.88
C ALA A 39 5.26 7.67 1.03
N ALA A 40 5.42 6.97 -0.08
CA ALA A 40 6.51 7.20 -1.00
C ALA A 40 6.47 8.61 -1.58
N ASP A 41 5.29 9.09 -1.99
CA ASP A 41 5.12 10.44 -2.51
C ASP A 41 5.49 11.48 -1.46
N GLN A 42 5.07 11.31 -0.21
CA GLN A 42 5.40 12.23 0.88
C GLN A 42 6.90 12.27 1.15
N VAL A 43 7.54 11.11 1.15
CA VAL A 43 8.99 11.03 1.35
C VAL A 43 9.73 11.72 0.22
N LEU A 44 9.31 11.51 -1.02
CA LEU A 44 9.95 12.13 -2.16
C LEU A 44 9.73 13.63 -2.19
N GLU A 45 8.56 14.12 -1.81
CA GLU A 45 8.31 15.55 -1.68
C GLU A 45 9.22 16.18 -0.64
N LEU A 46 9.39 15.52 0.49
CA LEU A 46 10.28 15.99 1.54
C LEU A 46 11.73 16.02 1.05
N ALA A 47 12.13 15.02 0.28
CA ALA A 47 13.47 14.96 -0.29
C ALA A 47 13.71 16.08 -1.31
N GLU A 48 12.68 16.49 -2.04
CA GLU A 48 12.78 17.62 -2.95
C GLU A 48 12.91 18.94 -2.20
N ALA A 49 12.21 19.07 -1.08
CA ALA A 49 12.22 20.29 -0.29
C ALA A 49 13.45 20.42 0.60
N ASP A 50 14.08 19.32 0.98
CA ASP A 50 15.17 19.29 1.95
C ASP A 50 16.33 18.46 1.39
N ALA A 51 17.41 19.14 1.04
CA ALA A 51 18.59 18.48 0.48
C ALA A 51 19.29 17.57 1.48
N GLU A 52 19.27 17.91 2.76
CA GLU A 52 19.87 17.06 3.78
C GLU A 52 19.10 15.77 3.93
N PHE A 53 17.78 15.87 3.95
CA PHE A 53 16.93 14.69 4.00
C PHE A 53 17.19 13.80 2.80
N ARG A 54 17.31 14.38 1.61
CA ARG A 54 17.60 13.63 0.39
C ARG A 54 18.93 12.89 0.49
N ARG A 55 19.95 13.52 1.03
CA ARG A 55 21.25 12.86 1.23
C ARG A 55 21.11 11.68 2.18
N THR A 56 20.39 11.86 3.28
CA THR A 56 20.15 10.77 4.23
C THR A 56 19.35 9.67 3.57
N LEU A 57 18.36 10.03 2.79
CA LEU A 57 17.51 9.06 2.09
C LEU A 57 18.34 8.18 1.14
N ILE A 58 19.28 8.75 0.44
CA ILE A 58 20.15 8.01 -0.47
C ILE A 58 21.17 7.18 0.30
N ALA A 59 21.73 7.72 1.36
CA ALA A 59 22.76 7.06 2.14
C ALA A 59 22.20 5.95 3.04
N ASP A 60 21.06 6.21 3.68
CA ASP A 60 20.42 5.27 4.60
C ASP A 60 18.92 5.47 4.55
N LEU A 61 18.31 4.72 3.67
CA LEU A 61 16.87 4.84 3.40
C LEU A 61 16.01 4.56 4.64
N GLU A 62 16.37 3.53 5.40
CA GLU A 62 15.60 3.16 6.58
C GLU A 62 15.68 4.23 7.66
N GLU A 63 16.86 4.78 7.89
CA GLU A 63 17.04 5.85 8.87
C GLU A 63 16.29 7.10 8.46
N ALA A 64 16.33 7.45 7.18
CA ALA A 64 15.58 8.59 6.67
C ALA A 64 14.07 8.42 6.89
N LEU A 65 13.55 7.23 6.68
CA LEU A 65 12.14 6.95 6.91
C LEU A 65 11.77 7.13 8.39
N ARG A 66 12.61 6.64 9.29
CA ARG A 66 12.38 6.84 10.73
C ARG A 66 12.42 8.32 11.09
N THR A 67 13.35 9.05 10.56
CA THR A 67 13.45 10.49 10.80
C THR A 67 12.22 11.23 10.33
N ALA A 68 11.64 10.80 9.20
CA ALA A 68 10.43 11.41 8.67
C ALA A 68 9.15 10.93 9.36
N GLY A 69 9.26 10.01 10.31
CA GLY A 69 8.10 9.49 11.03
C GLY A 69 7.41 8.32 10.35
N HIS A 70 8.06 7.71 9.38
CA HIS A 70 7.54 6.54 8.69
C HIS A 70 8.23 5.28 9.18
N GLU A 71 7.48 4.18 9.25
CA GLU A 71 8.10 2.90 9.53
C GLU A 71 8.83 2.42 8.27
N PRO A 72 10.04 1.84 8.43
CA PRO A 72 10.79 1.33 7.29
C PRO A 72 10.22 0.00 6.79
N ASP A 73 9.00 0.04 6.27
CA ASP A 73 8.34 -1.12 5.69
C ASP A 73 9.11 -1.57 4.44
N PRO A 74 9.40 -2.87 4.31
CA PRO A 74 10.13 -3.37 3.12
C PRO A 74 9.49 -2.97 1.80
N ARG A 75 8.17 -2.88 1.74
CA ARG A 75 7.46 -2.49 0.53
C ARG A 75 7.71 -1.03 0.20
N LEU A 76 7.70 -0.18 1.22
CA LEU A 76 7.99 1.24 1.05
C LEU A 76 9.45 1.44 0.63
N VAL A 77 10.36 0.74 1.29
CA VAL A 77 11.78 0.79 0.95
C VAL A 77 12.00 0.39 -0.50
N GLU A 78 11.39 -0.70 -0.93
CA GLU A 78 11.52 -1.17 -2.31
C GLU A 78 10.93 -0.18 -3.32
N THR A 79 9.77 0.39 -3.01
CA THR A 79 9.14 1.39 -3.85
C THR A 79 10.03 2.62 -4.01
N LEU A 80 10.62 3.09 -2.92
CA LEU A 80 11.50 4.24 -2.94
C LEU A 80 12.79 3.95 -3.70
N ARG A 81 13.35 2.77 -3.54
CA ARG A 81 14.56 2.38 -4.27
C ARG A 81 14.34 2.40 -5.78
N ARG A 82 13.16 2.01 -6.23
CA ARG A 82 12.83 2.04 -7.65
C ARG A 82 12.67 3.46 -8.18
N ARG A 83 12.24 4.39 -7.34
CA ARG A 83 12.01 5.77 -7.74
C ARG A 83 13.22 6.67 -7.57
N LEU A 84 14.14 6.32 -6.68
CA LEU A 84 15.32 7.14 -6.43
C LEU A 84 16.37 6.90 -7.49
N PRO A 85 17.05 7.98 -7.97
CA PRO A 85 18.14 7.82 -8.92
C PRO A 85 19.35 7.16 -8.25
N GLY A 86 20.00 6.29 -8.97
CA GLY A 86 21.17 5.59 -8.48
C GLY A 86 20.87 4.41 -7.56
N GLY A 87 19.59 4.13 -7.37
CA GLY A 87 19.17 3.02 -6.52
C GLY A 87 19.12 1.70 -7.24
#